data_b47c7413e740e0bb48f1e9c670416972
#
_entry.id   b47c7413e740e0bb48f1e9c670416972
#
_cell.length_a   1.000
_cell.length_b   1.000
_cell.length_c   1.000
_cell.angle_alpha   90.00
_cell.angle_beta   90.00
_cell.angle_gamma   90.00
#
_symmetry.space_group_name_H-M   'P 1'
#
loop_
_entity.id
_entity.type
_entity.pdbx_description
1 polymer ?
#
loop_
_entity_poly.entity_id
_entity_poly.type
_entity_poly.pdbx_seq_one_letter_code
_entity_poly.pdbx_strand_id
1 'polypeptide(L)'
;LTGFVSTKDMAPEVLNMIENAAKNKSPIQGVPTGLTEFDYKTGGFRKSDLIILGARPSQGKTALALNMAHFACVTKGFPVAIFSLEMGRHSLFERMLGAASMTEVSKLRNGWYDRAKWGDLLREYSRLAEAPMYIDDTSGISITEIRMRSRRLASELAKQGKELGLIIIDYLQLIRGSGRTESRQQEVSEI
;
A
#
# COMPACT_ATOMS: atom_id res chain seq x y z
N LEU A 1 -3.91 -8.97 32.73
CA LEU A 1 -2.86 -8.10 32.20
C LEU A 1 -3.15 -7.87 30.69
N THR A 2 -3.98 -6.90 30.37
CA THR A 2 -4.26 -6.56 28.97
C THR A 2 -3.06 -5.78 28.42
N GLY A 3 -2.37 -6.34 27.42
CA GLY A 3 -1.29 -5.68 26.67
C GLY A 3 0.13 -6.21 26.92
N PHE A 4 0.38 -6.94 27.97
CA PHE A 4 1.68 -7.56 28.22
C PHE A 4 1.62 -9.07 27.99
N VAL A 5 2.53 -9.59 27.18
CA VAL A 5 2.70 -11.04 26.95
C VAL A 5 4.05 -11.46 27.52
N SER A 6 4.11 -12.60 28.21
CA SER A 6 5.38 -13.09 28.77
C SER A 6 6.29 -13.60 27.64
N THR A 7 7.61 -13.49 27.84
CA THR A 7 8.58 -14.08 26.92
C THR A 7 8.44 -15.60 26.82
N LYS A 8 8.01 -16.26 27.89
CA LYS A 8 7.73 -17.69 27.91
C LYS A 8 6.61 -18.08 26.97
N ASP A 9 5.55 -17.24 26.89
CA ASP A 9 4.39 -17.50 26.02
C ASP A 9 4.69 -17.17 24.54
N MET A 10 5.59 -16.19 24.29
CA MET A 10 6.02 -15.83 22.94
C MET A 10 7.08 -16.77 22.34
N ALA A 11 7.92 -17.38 23.16
CA ALA A 11 9.07 -18.15 22.70
C ALA A 11 8.72 -19.28 21.72
N PRO A 12 7.66 -20.09 21.93
CA PRO A 12 7.27 -21.13 20.96
C PRO A 12 6.82 -20.55 19.62
N GLU A 13 6.12 -19.41 19.61
CA GLU A 13 5.65 -18.74 18.40
C GLU A 13 6.83 -18.23 17.57
N VAL A 14 7.80 -17.57 18.23
CA VAL A 14 9.01 -17.08 17.57
C VAL A 14 9.85 -18.23 17.01
N LEU A 15 9.97 -19.35 17.72
CA LEU A 15 10.68 -20.54 17.24
C LEU A 15 10.01 -21.09 15.97
N ASN A 16 8.69 -21.22 15.97
CA ASN A 16 7.94 -21.65 14.79
C ASN A 16 8.14 -20.71 13.58
N MET A 17 8.18 -19.38 13.82
CA MET A 17 8.47 -18.41 12.76
C MET A 17 9.87 -18.62 12.17
N ILE A 18 10.89 -18.86 13.01
CA ILE A 18 12.26 -19.12 12.57
C ILE A 18 12.34 -20.42 11.77
N GLU A 19 11.71 -21.49 12.25
CA GLU A 19 11.68 -22.79 11.54
C GLU A 19 10.99 -22.67 10.19
N ASN A 20 9.88 -21.97 10.09
CA ASN A 20 9.18 -21.73 8.82
C ASN A 20 10.01 -20.89 7.85
N ALA A 21 10.70 -19.86 8.36
CA ALA A 21 11.63 -19.07 7.54
C ALA A 21 12.79 -19.93 7.01
N ALA A 22 13.35 -20.82 7.85
CA ALA A 22 14.41 -21.73 7.46
C ALA A 22 13.96 -22.75 6.37
N LYS A 23 12.71 -23.22 6.45
CA LYS A 23 12.13 -24.13 5.44
C LYS A 23 11.89 -23.42 4.10
N ASN A 24 11.36 -22.19 4.15
CA ASN A 24 10.97 -21.45 2.95
C ASN A 24 12.16 -20.82 2.20
N LYS A 25 13.31 -20.64 2.86
CA LYS A 25 14.55 -20.05 2.31
C LYS A 25 14.34 -18.76 1.49
N SER A 26 13.22 -18.08 1.68
CA SER A 26 12.94 -16.81 1.00
C SER A 26 13.67 -15.67 1.72
N PRO A 27 14.46 -14.87 1.01
CA PRO A 27 15.08 -13.67 1.61
C PRO A 27 14.03 -12.61 1.97
N ILE A 28 12.83 -12.69 1.38
CA ILE A 28 11.74 -11.74 1.59
C ILE A 28 10.65 -12.43 2.40
N GLN A 29 10.47 -12.01 3.65
CA GLN A 29 9.48 -12.52 4.59
C GLN A 29 8.24 -11.62 4.68
N GLY A 30 8.38 -10.35 4.31
CA GLY A 30 7.32 -9.36 4.29
C GLY A 30 6.70 -9.15 2.91
N VAL A 31 5.92 -8.08 2.77
CA VAL A 31 5.35 -7.64 1.49
C VAL A 31 6.48 -7.05 0.64
N PRO A 32 6.76 -7.62 -0.54
CA PRO A 32 7.84 -7.14 -1.39
C PRO A 32 7.46 -5.83 -2.08
N THR A 33 8.44 -4.95 -2.23
CA THR A 33 8.27 -3.62 -2.84
C THR A 33 8.52 -3.60 -4.34
N GLY A 34 9.22 -4.61 -4.87
CA GLY A 34 9.71 -4.64 -6.25
C GLY A 34 11.06 -3.95 -6.45
N LEU A 35 11.62 -3.35 -5.41
CA LEU A 35 12.98 -2.81 -5.40
C LEU A 35 13.92 -3.90 -4.87
N THR A 36 14.53 -4.66 -5.77
CA THR A 36 15.25 -5.90 -5.47
C THR A 36 16.29 -5.76 -4.36
N GLU A 37 17.15 -4.73 -4.44
CA GLU A 37 18.19 -4.53 -3.42
C GLU A 37 17.60 -4.10 -2.07
N PHE A 38 16.54 -3.29 -2.10
CA PHE A 38 15.84 -2.86 -0.91
C PHE A 38 15.17 -4.06 -0.24
N ASP A 39 14.43 -4.85 -1.00
CA ASP A 39 13.75 -6.05 -0.52
C ASP A 39 14.73 -7.07 0.05
N TYR A 40 15.90 -7.24 -0.59
CA TYR A 40 16.95 -8.13 -0.09
C TYR A 40 17.52 -7.65 1.25
N LYS A 41 17.74 -6.34 1.42
CA LYS A 41 18.31 -5.77 2.65
C LYS A 41 17.31 -5.71 3.81
N THR A 42 16.03 -5.47 3.52
CA THR A 42 14.99 -5.27 4.55
C THR A 42 14.18 -6.53 4.83
N GLY A 43 14.15 -7.47 3.89
CA GLY A 43 13.24 -8.62 3.92
C GLY A 43 11.81 -8.27 3.49
N GLY A 44 11.59 -7.13 2.81
CA GLY A 44 10.28 -6.57 2.50
C GLY A 44 9.62 -5.85 3.68
N PHE A 45 8.42 -5.34 3.50
CA PHE A 45 7.65 -4.69 4.57
C PHE A 45 7.01 -5.74 5.49
N ARG A 46 7.39 -5.74 6.76
CA ARG A 46 6.92 -6.74 7.72
C ARG A 46 5.61 -6.32 8.36
N LYS A 47 4.90 -7.29 8.93
CA LYS A 47 3.71 -7.02 9.73
C LYS A 47 4.06 -6.09 10.90
N SER A 48 3.17 -5.14 11.17
CA SER A 48 3.30 -4.13 12.22
C SER A 48 4.39 -3.07 11.98
N ASP A 49 5.08 -3.07 10.82
CA ASP A 49 6.00 -1.99 10.49
C ASP A 49 5.24 -0.71 10.15
N LEU A 50 5.74 0.40 10.67
CA LEU A 50 5.38 1.75 10.23
C LEU A 50 6.49 2.29 9.34
N ILE A 51 6.17 2.50 8.05
CA ILE A 51 7.13 2.97 7.05
C ILE A 51 6.77 4.40 6.66
N ILE A 52 7.72 5.31 6.79
CA ILE A 52 7.53 6.72 6.43
C ILE A 52 8.33 7.02 5.18
N LEU A 53 7.64 7.38 4.10
CA LEU A 53 8.22 7.84 2.85
C LEU A 53 8.21 9.36 2.79
N GLY A 54 9.35 9.98 3.07
CA GLY A 54 9.56 11.41 3.00
C GLY A 54 10.13 11.85 1.65
N ALA A 55 9.55 12.89 1.05
CA ALA A 55 10.10 13.52 -0.15
C ALA A 55 9.65 14.98 -0.25
N ARG A 56 10.43 15.82 -0.91
CA ARG A 56 9.98 17.17 -1.30
C ARG A 56 8.86 17.07 -2.34
N PRO A 57 8.02 18.08 -2.50
CA PRO A 57 7.02 18.12 -3.57
C PRO A 57 7.64 17.81 -4.93
N SER A 58 6.90 17.11 -5.78
CA SER A 58 7.29 16.73 -7.15
C SER A 58 8.51 15.80 -7.29
N GLN A 59 8.99 15.20 -6.20
CA GLN A 59 10.09 14.21 -6.23
C GLN A 59 9.64 12.76 -6.45
N GLY A 60 8.37 12.55 -6.81
CA GLY A 60 7.87 11.22 -7.15
C GLY A 60 7.44 10.33 -5.98
N LYS A 61 7.17 10.91 -4.77
CA LYS A 61 6.68 10.16 -3.60
C LYS A 61 5.51 9.23 -3.94
N THR A 62 4.43 9.81 -4.45
CA THR A 62 3.22 9.05 -4.85
C THR A 62 3.53 8.01 -5.93
N ALA A 63 4.37 8.36 -6.92
CA ALA A 63 4.75 7.42 -7.98
C ALA A 63 5.48 6.21 -7.43
N LEU A 64 6.43 6.40 -6.51
CA LEU A 64 7.15 5.31 -5.86
C LEU A 64 6.21 4.44 -5.02
N ALA A 65 5.33 5.05 -4.21
CA ALA A 65 4.35 4.33 -3.41
C ALA A 65 3.40 3.49 -4.28
N LEU A 66 2.92 4.04 -5.41
CA LEU A 66 2.07 3.33 -6.36
C LEU A 66 2.81 2.19 -7.07
N ASN A 67 4.09 2.35 -7.41
CA ASN A 67 4.89 1.27 -8.00
C ASN A 67 5.09 0.11 -7.03
N MET A 68 5.36 0.40 -5.75
CA MET A 68 5.43 -0.63 -4.70
C MET A 68 4.08 -1.33 -4.52
N ALA A 69 2.98 -0.56 -4.47
CA ALA A 69 1.62 -1.09 -4.38
C ALA A 69 1.29 -2.00 -5.57
N HIS A 70 1.60 -1.54 -6.78
CA HIS A 70 1.41 -2.31 -8.01
C HIS A 70 2.17 -3.63 -7.98
N PHE A 71 3.45 -3.60 -7.62
CA PHE A 71 4.25 -4.82 -7.55
C PHE A 71 3.71 -5.79 -6.49
N ALA A 72 3.43 -5.31 -5.28
CA ALA A 72 2.88 -6.13 -4.21
C ALA A 72 1.54 -6.75 -4.60
N CYS A 73 0.66 -5.97 -5.23
CA CYS A 73 -0.71 -6.36 -5.52
C CYS A 73 -0.82 -7.16 -6.83
N VAL A 74 -0.35 -6.60 -7.95
CA VAL A 74 -0.52 -7.18 -9.29
C VAL A 74 0.46 -8.33 -9.54
N THR A 75 1.70 -8.21 -9.05
CA THR A 75 2.74 -9.21 -9.32
C THR A 75 2.77 -10.30 -8.26
N LYS A 76 2.50 -9.96 -7.00
CA LYS A 76 2.62 -10.89 -5.86
C LYS A 76 1.28 -11.26 -5.23
N GLY A 77 0.18 -10.60 -5.60
CA GLY A 77 -1.17 -10.94 -5.14
C GLY A 77 -1.49 -10.53 -3.70
N PHE A 78 -0.67 -9.70 -3.07
CA PHE A 78 -0.96 -9.18 -1.73
C PHE A 78 -2.10 -8.17 -1.80
N PRO A 79 -3.16 -8.29 -0.98
CA PRO A 79 -4.17 -7.25 -0.86
C PRO A 79 -3.57 -5.94 -0.34
N VAL A 80 -3.83 -4.84 -1.06
CA VAL A 80 -3.31 -3.49 -0.74
C VAL A 80 -4.46 -2.51 -0.62
N ALA A 81 -4.48 -1.73 0.48
CA ALA A 81 -5.39 -0.61 0.67
C ALA A 81 -4.66 0.71 0.48
N ILE A 82 -5.22 1.63 -0.28
CA ILE A 82 -4.67 2.97 -0.53
C ILE A 82 -5.68 4.02 -0.10
N PHE A 83 -5.33 4.83 0.90
CA PHE A 83 -6.05 6.05 1.24
C PHE A 83 -5.37 7.21 0.51
N SER A 84 -6.04 7.69 -0.54
CA SER A 84 -5.54 8.78 -1.38
C SER A 84 -6.24 10.07 -1.02
N LEU A 85 -5.60 10.89 -0.21
CA LEU A 85 -6.19 12.12 0.32
C LEU A 85 -5.93 13.34 -0.58
N GLU A 86 -4.97 13.22 -1.50
CA GLU A 86 -4.61 14.28 -2.46
C GLU A 86 -5.25 14.07 -3.84
N MET A 87 -5.36 12.82 -4.27
CA MET A 87 -5.76 12.49 -5.64
C MET A 87 -6.99 11.59 -5.67
N GLY A 88 -7.90 11.84 -6.60
CA GLY A 88 -9.04 10.96 -6.84
C GLY A 88 -8.64 9.58 -7.38
N ARG A 89 -9.43 8.55 -7.06
CA ARG A 89 -9.20 7.14 -7.42
C ARG A 89 -8.98 6.91 -8.92
N HIS A 90 -9.71 7.61 -9.77
CA HIS A 90 -9.55 7.49 -11.23
C HIS A 90 -8.15 7.94 -11.67
N SER A 91 -7.68 9.05 -11.13
CA SER A 91 -6.35 9.59 -11.46
C SER A 91 -5.21 8.68 -10.99
N LEU A 92 -5.39 7.98 -9.84
CA LEU A 92 -4.45 6.96 -9.38
C LEU A 92 -4.44 5.75 -10.32
N PHE A 93 -5.62 5.26 -10.71
CA PHE A 93 -5.73 4.14 -11.64
C PHE A 93 -5.08 4.45 -12.99
N GLU A 94 -5.36 5.64 -13.55
CA GLU A 94 -4.72 6.10 -14.79
C GLU A 94 -3.20 6.16 -14.69
N ARG A 95 -2.66 6.63 -13.54
CA ARG A 95 -1.20 6.67 -13.31
C ARG A 95 -0.60 5.28 -13.25
N MET A 96 -1.23 4.35 -12.55
CA MET A 96 -0.77 2.96 -12.47
C MET A 96 -0.84 2.29 -13.84
N LEU A 97 -1.93 2.48 -14.58
CA LEU A 97 -2.10 1.94 -15.93
C LEU A 97 -1.06 2.53 -16.89
N GLY A 98 -0.84 3.84 -16.85
CA GLY A 98 0.17 4.51 -17.66
C GLY A 98 1.58 4.00 -17.38
N ALA A 99 1.92 3.81 -16.10
CA ALA A 99 3.21 3.24 -15.69
C ALA A 99 3.36 1.79 -16.15
N ALA A 100 2.36 0.94 -15.94
CA ALA A 100 2.40 -0.48 -16.31
C ALA A 100 2.44 -0.70 -17.83
N SER A 101 1.69 0.11 -18.61
CA SER A 101 1.67 0.04 -20.07
C SER A 101 2.76 0.87 -20.76
N MET A 102 3.65 1.52 -19.99
CA MET A 102 4.67 2.43 -20.51
C MET A 102 4.08 3.53 -21.42
N THR A 103 2.90 4.03 -21.06
CA THR A 103 2.18 5.05 -21.81
C THR A 103 1.99 6.31 -20.95
N GLU A 104 2.30 7.46 -21.54
CA GLU A 104 2.09 8.74 -20.85
C GLU A 104 0.61 8.95 -20.51
N VAL A 105 0.29 9.31 -19.27
CA VAL A 105 -1.09 9.55 -18.80
C VAL A 105 -1.78 10.64 -19.61
N SER A 106 -1.06 11.67 -20.05
CA SER A 106 -1.55 12.72 -20.94
C SER A 106 -2.07 12.15 -22.27
N LYS A 107 -1.37 11.19 -22.84
CA LYS A 107 -1.77 10.53 -24.09
C LYS A 107 -3.01 9.66 -23.89
N LEU A 108 -3.11 8.96 -22.74
CA LEU A 108 -4.29 8.18 -22.39
C LEU A 108 -5.53 9.08 -22.29
N ARG A 109 -5.42 10.22 -21.59
CA ARG A 109 -6.52 11.17 -21.40
C ARG A 109 -6.99 11.84 -22.69
N ASN A 110 -6.05 12.15 -23.57
CA ASN A 110 -6.34 12.84 -24.83
C ASN A 110 -6.69 11.88 -25.97
N GLY A 111 -6.66 10.57 -25.76
CA GLY A 111 -6.91 9.57 -26.79
C GLY A 111 -5.78 9.47 -27.83
N TRP A 112 -4.59 10.02 -27.55
CA TRP A 112 -3.45 10.04 -28.48
C TRP A 112 -2.48 8.91 -28.20
N TYR A 113 -3.01 7.74 -27.92
CA TYR A 113 -2.21 6.54 -27.71
C TYR A 113 -1.93 5.82 -29.04
N ASP A 114 -0.79 5.14 -29.08
CA ASP A 114 -0.42 4.31 -30.21
C ASP A 114 -1.35 3.08 -30.28
N ARG A 115 -2.11 2.96 -31.38
CA ARG A 115 -3.01 1.82 -31.60
C ARG A 115 -2.29 0.47 -31.59
N ALA A 116 -1.01 0.42 -31.98
CA ALA A 116 -0.22 -0.79 -31.93
C ALA A 116 0.00 -1.27 -30.48
N LYS A 117 -0.02 -0.36 -29.50
CA LYS A 117 0.12 -0.66 -28.06
C LYS A 117 -1.21 -0.94 -27.34
N TRP A 118 -2.32 -0.88 -28.06
CA TRP A 118 -3.64 -1.07 -27.44
C TRP A 118 -3.79 -2.43 -26.77
N GLY A 119 -3.26 -3.49 -27.37
CA GLY A 119 -3.26 -4.84 -26.78
C GLY A 119 -2.49 -4.91 -25.46
N ASP A 120 -1.35 -4.23 -25.38
CA ASP A 120 -0.54 -4.16 -24.16
C ASP A 120 -1.27 -3.39 -23.06
N LEU A 121 -1.88 -2.27 -23.42
CA LEU A 121 -2.71 -1.47 -22.50
C LEU A 121 -3.86 -2.28 -21.92
N LEU A 122 -4.61 -2.99 -22.77
CA LEU A 122 -5.72 -3.84 -22.32
C LEU A 122 -5.27 -4.98 -21.42
N ARG A 123 -4.12 -5.58 -21.70
CA ARG A 123 -3.55 -6.62 -20.85
C ARG A 123 -3.22 -6.07 -19.46
N GLU A 124 -2.55 -4.92 -19.37
CA GLU A 124 -2.21 -4.30 -18.08
C GLU A 124 -3.46 -3.77 -17.36
N TYR A 125 -4.46 -3.27 -18.09
CA TYR A 125 -5.76 -2.92 -17.53
C TYR A 125 -6.44 -4.13 -16.86
N SER A 126 -6.50 -5.28 -17.54
CA SER A 126 -7.11 -6.49 -16.98
C SER A 126 -6.36 -6.97 -15.73
N ARG A 127 -5.03 -6.98 -15.77
CA ARG A 127 -4.21 -7.36 -14.60
C ARG A 127 -4.47 -6.42 -13.40
N LEU A 128 -4.57 -5.13 -13.66
CA LEU A 128 -4.82 -4.13 -12.62
C LEU A 128 -6.26 -4.24 -12.07
N ALA A 129 -7.23 -4.51 -12.95
CA ALA A 129 -8.63 -4.64 -12.57
C ALA A 129 -8.91 -5.89 -11.72
N GLU A 130 -8.17 -6.98 -11.95
CA GLU A 130 -8.29 -8.22 -11.18
C GLU A 130 -7.47 -8.23 -9.89
N ALA A 131 -6.53 -7.28 -9.74
CA ALA A 131 -5.65 -7.20 -8.59
C ALA A 131 -6.43 -6.84 -7.30
N PRO A 132 -6.09 -7.43 -6.13
CA PRO A 132 -6.75 -7.14 -4.87
C PRO A 132 -6.32 -5.77 -4.30
N MET A 133 -6.58 -4.71 -5.04
CA MET A 133 -6.29 -3.32 -4.69
C MET A 133 -7.56 -2.55 -4.34
N TYR A 134 -7.55 -1.86 -3.21
CA TYR A 134 -8.69 -1.13 -2.67
C TYR A 134 -8.30 0.34 -2.46
N ILE A 135 -9.01 1.26 -3.09
CA ILE A 135 -8.69 2.70 -3.05
C ILE A 135 -9.85 3.45 -2.39
N ASP A 136 -9.51 4.22 -1.37
CA ASP A 136 -10.40 5.17 -0.70
C ASP A 136 -9.87 6.59 -0.93
N ASP A 137 -10.64 7.43 -1.61
CA ASP A 137 -10.30 8.83 -1.91
C ASP A 137 -11.19 9.83 -1.16
N THR A 138 -11.70 9.41 0.01
CA THR A 138 -12.48 10.29 0.87
C THR A 138 -11.62 11.41 1.43
N SER A 139 -11.92 12.65 1.06
CA SER A 139 -11.23 13.82 1.59
C SER A 139 -11.62 14.10 3.05
N GLY A 140 -10.66 14.64 3.82
CA GLY A 140 -10.91 15.03 5.22
C GLY A 140 -11.23 13.86 6.15
N ILE A 141 -10.80 12.65 5.80
CA ILE A 141 -10.94 11.48 6.63
C ILE A 141 -10.08 11.61 7.90
N SER A 142 -10.59 11.14 9.03
CA SER A 142 -9.85 11.09 10.29
C SER A 142 -9.06 9.79 10.44
N ILE A 143 -8.04 9.79 11.32
CA ILE A 143 -7.27 8.57 11.62
C ILE A 143 -8.16 7.44 12.18
N THR A 144 -9.19 7.80 12.94
CA THR A 144 -10.17 6.84 13.47
C THR A 144 -10.96 6.17 12.35
N GLU A 145 -11.38 6.94 11.35
CA GLU A 145 -12.08 6.41 10.18
C GLU A 145 -11.17 5.53 9.31
N ILE A 146 -9.92 5.94 9.08
CA ILE A 146 -8.91 5.12 8.38
C ILE A 146 -8.78 3.78 9.10
N ARG A 147 -8.62 3.79 10.43
CA ARG A 147 -8.52 2.58 11.26
C ARG A 147 -9.75 1.69 11.16
N MET A 148 -10.95 2.27 11.22
CA MET A 148 -12.21 1.51 11.10
C MET A 148 -12.36 0.87 9.73
N ARG A 149 -12.12 1.63 8.65
CA ARG A 149 -12.25 1.13 7.28
C ARG A 149 -11.22 0.06 6.97
N SER A 150 -9.97 0.24 7.43
CA SER A 150 -8.91 -0.76 7.28
C SER A 150 -9.25 -2.08 7.99
N ARG A 151 -9.78 -2.00 9.23
CA ARG A 151 -10.22 -3.19 9.98
C ARG A 151 -11.39 -3.90 9.31
N ARG A 152 -12.35 -3.14 8.80
CA ARG A 152 -13.48 -3.70 8.05
C ARG A 152 -13.00 -4.44 6.82
N LEU A 153 -12.15 -3.81 6.00
CA LEU A 153 -11.55 -4.44 4.82
C LEU A 153 -10.79 -5.70 5.19
N ALA A 154 -9.94 -5.65 6.23
CA ALA A 154 -9.19 -6.82 6.70
C ALA A 154 -10.12 -7.96 7.13
N SER A 155 -11.24 -7.65 7.81
CA SER A 155 -12.26 -8.65 8.18
C SER A 155 -12.97 -9.26 6.98
N GLU A 156 -13.26 -8.47 5.95
CA GLU A 156 -13.88 -8.95 4.70
C GLU A 156 -12.91 -9.85 3.91
N LEU A 157 -11.63 -9.48 3.85
CA LEU A 157 -10.58 -10.30 3.23
C LEU A 157 -10.36 -11.62 3.96
N ALA A 158 -10.36 -11.59 5.30
CA ALA A 158 -10.20 -12.79 6.12
C ALA A 158 -11.29 -13.85 5.86
N LYS A 159 -12.53 -13.42 5.58
CA LYS A 159 -13.62 -14.32 5.16
C LYS A 159 -13.33 -15.02 3.82
N GLN A 160 -12.49 -14.44 2.99
CA GLN A 160 -12.04 -14.99 1.71
C GLN A 160 -10.71 -15.76 1.83
N GLY A 161 -10.19 -15.97 3.05
CA GLY A 161 -8.90 -16.59 3.29
C GLY A 161 -7.70 -15.73 2.88
N LYS A 162 -7.90 -14.41 2.73
CA LYS A 162 -6.86 -13.44 2.37
C LYS A 162 -6.51 -12.55 3.56
N GLU A 163 -5.27 -12.07 3.59
CA GLU A 163 -4.81 -11.13 4.61
C GLU A 163 -4.46 -9.78 3.95
N LEU A 164 -4.86 -8.66 4.57
CA LEU A 164 -4.45 -7.33 4.12
C LEU A 164 -2.95 -7.16 4.34
N GLY A 165 -2.20 -7.04 3.24
CA GLY A 165 -0.73 -7.03 3.29
C GLY A 165 -0.14 -5.63 3.51
N LEU A 166 -0.75 -4.58 2.94
CA LEU A 166 -0.20 -3.24 2.98
C LEU A 166 -1.30 -2.19 3.03
N ILE A 167 -1.08 -1.16 3.83
CA ILE A 167 -1.91 0.05 3.85
C ILE A 167 -1.02 1.24 3.48
N ILE A 168 -1.42 2.01 2.48
CA ILE A 168 -0.74 3.23 2.04
C ILE A 168 -1.65 4.42 2.33
N ILE A 169 -1.09 5.48 2.91
CA ILE A 169 -1.78 6.75 3.16
C ILE A 169 -1.00 7.87 2.47
N ASP A 170 -1.58 8.48 1.45
CA ASP A 170 -0.94 9.58 0.72
C ASP A 170 -1.79 10.85 0.80
N TYR A 171 -1.45 11.79 1.67
CA TYR A 171 -0.37 11.84 2.64
C TYR A 171 -0.89 12.35 4.01
N LEU A 172 -0.13 12.09 5.06
CA LEU A 172 -0.55 12.29 6.46
C LEU A 172 -1.10 13.69 6.77
N GLN A 173 -0.50 14.75 6.22
CA GLN A 173 -0.91 16.12 6.49
C GLN A 173 -2.33 16.46 6.00
N LEU A 174 -2.98 15.60 5.21
CA LEU A 174 -4.37 15.78 4.78
C LEU A 174 -5.38 15.04 5.66
N ILE A 175 -4.91 14.26 6.63
CA ILE A 175 -5.77 13.62 7.62
C ILE A 175 -6.38 14.71 8.50
N ARG A 176 -7.68 14.61 8.78
CA ARG A 176 -8.37 15.51 9.69
C ARG A 176 -8.00 15.17 11.13
N GLY A 177 -7.46 16.13 11.86
CA GLY A 177 -7.14 15.98 13.28
C GLY A 177 -8.36 15.97 14.18
N SER A 178 -8.15 15.78 15.46
CA SER A 178 -9.20 15.67 16.49
C SER A 178 -9.92 16.98 16.80
N GLY A 179 -9.53 18.09 16.17
CA GLY A 179 -10.19 19.40 16.29
C GLY A 179 -9.89 20.18 17.59
N ARG A 180 -8.88 19.76 18.37
CA ARG A 180 -8.49 20.39 19.65
C ARG A 180 -7.12 21.07 19.61
N THR A 181 -6.45 21.13 18.47
CA THR A 181 -5.08 21.64 18.36
C THR A 181 -5.04 23.03 17.72
N GLU A 182 -4.23 23.93 18.31
CA GLU A 182 -4.08 25.32 17.85
C GLU A 182 -3.23 25.48 16.59
N SER A 183 -2.49 24.43 16.18
CA SER A 183 -1.65 24.49 14.98
C SER A 183 -1.66 23.19 14.19
N ARG A 184 -1.51 23.29 12.87
CA ARG A 184 -1.42 22.14 11.94
C ARG A 184 -0.24 21.20 12.26
N GLN A 185 0.87 21.74 12.78
CA GLN A 185 2.03 20.95 13.18
C GLN A 185 1.74 20.06 14.40
N GLN A 186 0.99 20.56 15.38
CA GLN A 186 0.53 19.78 16.53
C GLN A 186 -0.44 18.68 16.09
N GLU A 187 -1.37 19.01 15.19
CA GLU A 187 -2.33 18.06 14.64
C GLU A 187 -1.66 16.87 13.93
N VAL A 188 -0.60 17.12 13.15
CA VAL A 188 0.17 16.06 12.48
C VAL A 188 1.00 15.23 13.48
N SER A 189 1.41 15.82 14.60
CA SER A 189 2.16 15.11 15.65
C SER A 189 1.28 14.20 16.50
N GLU A 190 -0.05 14.40 16.50
CA GLU A 190 -1.03 13.55 17.18
C GLU A 190 -1.50 12.35 16.33
N ILE A 191 -1.21 12.34 15.03
CA ILE A 191 -1.53 11.28 14.09
C ILE A 191 -0.49 10.17 14.14
#